data_b455d9c8e9a9952291f7851a6a54e130
#
_entry.id   b455d9c8e9a9952291f7851a6a54e130
#
_cell.length_a   1.000
_cell.length_b   1.000
_cell.length_c   1.000
_cell.angle_alpha   90.00
_cell.angle_beta   90.00
_cell.angle_gamma   90.00
#
_symmetry.space_group_name_H-M   'P 1'
#
loop_
_entity.id
_entity.type
_entity.pdbx_description
1 polymer ?
#
loop_
_entity_poly.entity_id
_entity_poly.type
_entity_poly.pdbx_seq_one_letter_code
_entity_poly.pdbx_strand_id
1 'polypeptide(L)'
;GATCGSEYSNIMFMRRLPIYFLIDVSESMVGEPITQVEKGMRNIIQELRTDPYALETVFVSVIVFAGKAKVLSPLTELYKFYPPQFPIGGGTSLGTALDCLMNDIDKSVKKTTVEMKGDWKPIIFLFTDGMPTDNPQQAFNRWNAHYKRKANLVCISIGDNTDTKMLGKISDNVLRLNDTGEQSFKAFFKWVTASIKSTSVSVTDMGTDEIQLASTSGIDLEKVDTTKDCIVDENFVVLLGKCSNTKKKYLIKYAKRIGKIPGLEQLDVKGIDYKLVGAYPIDDKAYEELSDGKSNRNINTMSLIGVPTCPCCGNQFGVVVCECGN
;
A
#
# COMPACT_ATOMS: atom_id res chain seq x y z
N GLY A 1 -25.90 29.83 52.16
CA GLY A 1 -25.99 29.81 50.75
C GLY A 1 -24.67 29.34 50.14
N ALA A 2 -24.56 28.04 49.87
CA ALA A 2 -23.41 27.50 49.15
C ALA A 2 -23.74 27.51 47.66
N THR A 3 -23.04 28.34 46.89
CA THR A 3 -23.06 28.31 45.44
C THR A 3 -22.21 27.15 44.97
N CYS A 4 -22.87 26.12 44.49
CA CYS A 4 -22.25 25.02 43.78
C CYS A 4 -21.75 25.57 42.42
N GLY A 5 -20.45 25.84 42.35
CA GLY A 5 -19.80 26.15 41.08
C GLY A 5 -19.74 24.89 40.22
N SER A 6 -20.50 24.87 39.15
CA SER A 6 -20.37 23.86 38.13
C SER A 6 -19.00 24.01 37.47
N GLU A 7 -18.05 23.18 37.87
CA GLU A 7 -16.88 22.90 37.05
C GLU A 7 -17.35 22.20 35.77
N TYR A 8 -17.72 22.98 34.76
CA TYR A 8 -17.72 22.50 33.41
C TYR A 8 -16.23 22.23 33.08
N SER A 9 -15.84 20.98 33.24
CA SER A 9 -14.60 20.52 32.67
C SER A 9 -14.67 20.86 31.17
N ASN A 10 -13.93 21.87 30.75
CA ASN A 10 -13.58 22.10 29.34
C ASN A 10 -12.82 20.84 28.91
N ILE A 11 -13.56 19.85 28.47
CA ILE A 11 -12.99 18.80 27.66
C ILE A 11 -12.62 19.52 26.36
N MET A 12 -11.40 19.99 26.34
CA MET A 12 -10.77 20.57 25.15
C MET A 12 -10.75 19.47 24.12
N PHE A 13 -11.73 19.46 23.21
CA PHE A 13 -11.75 18.53 22.10
C PHE A 13 -10.52 18.80 21.25
N MET A 14 -9.47 18.02 21.44
CA MET A 14 -8.28 18.12 20.63
C MET A 14 -8.62 17.75 19.19
N ARG A 15 -8.19 18.59 18.25
CA ARG A 15 -8.35 18.32 16.83
C ARG A 15 -7.57 17.05 16.49
N ARG A 16 -8.19 16.16 15.73
CA ARG A 16 -7.57 14.92 15.28
C ARG A 16 -6.70 15.18 14.05
N LEU A 17 -5.62 14.42 13.95
CA LEU A 17 -4.82 14.28 12.72
C LEU A 17 -5.05 12.89 12.13
N PRO A 18 -5.93 12.74 11.13
CA PRO A 18 -6.18 11.46 10.50
C PRO A 18 -5.01 11.03 9.61
N ILE A 19 -4.55 9.81 9.78
CA ILE A 19 -3.53 9.16 8.95
C ILE A 19 -4.18 7.96 8.25
N TYR A 20 -4.17 7.99 6.94
CA TYR A 20 -4.65 6.89 6.10
C TYR A 20 -3.48 6.15 5.48
N PHE A 21 -3.45 4.84 5.66
CA PHE A 21 -2.59 3.95 4.90
C PHE A 21 -3.42 3.29 3.80
N LEU A 22 -3.16 3.63 2.56
CA LEU A 22 -3.81 3.09 1.38
C LEU A 22 -2.83 2.12 0.71
N ILE A 23 -3.04 0.83 0.92
CA ILE A 23 -2.04 -0.20 0.66
C ILE A 23 -2.48 -1.12 -0.46
N ASP A 24 -1.65 -1.17 -1.51
CA ASP A 24 -1.75 -2.15 -2.57
C ASP A 24 -1.48 -3.56 -2.02
N VAL A 25 -2.48 -4.42 -2.13
CA VAL A 25 -2.42 -5.83 -1.74
C VAL A 25 -2.62 -6.75 -2.95
N SER A 26 -2.22 -6.29 -4.12
CA SER A 26 -2.22 -7.08 -5.34
C SER A 26 -1.30 -8.31 -5.23
N GLU A 27 -1.44 -9.25 -6.14
CA GLU A 27 -0.73 -10.54 -6.11
C GLU A 27 0.79 -10.40 -6.05
N SER A 28 1.37 -9.36 -6.67
CA SER A 28 2.82 -9.09 -6.61
C SER A 28 3.34 -8.78 -5.20
N MET A 29 2.46 -8.36 -4.29
CA MET A 29 2.79 -8.08 -2.89
C MET A 29 2.88 -9.34 -2.03
N VAL A 30 2.45 -10.49 -2.52
CA VAL A 30 2.50 -11.75 -1.77
C VAL A 30 3.93 -12.13 -1.37
N GLY A 31 4.07 -12.70 -0.21
CA GLY A 31 5.37 -13.12 0.34
C GLY A 31 6.07 -12.02 1.11
N GLU A 32 7.33 -11.76 0.80
CA GLU A 32 8.16 -10.83 1.58
C GLU A 32 7.61 -9.39 1.60
N PRO A 33 7.18 -8.76 0.48
CA PRO A 33 6.71 -7.38 0.51
C PRO A 33 5.59 -7.15 1.51
N ILE A 34 4.54 -7.97 1.48
CA ILE A 34 3.41 -7.79 2.39
C ILE A 34 3.79 -8.10 3.85
N THR A 35 4.68 -9.05 4.08
CA THR A 35 5.22 -9.35 5.40
C THR A 35 5.99 -8.16 5.96
N GLN A 36 6.78 -7.48 5.13
CA GLN A 36 7.51 -6.27 5.54
C GLN A 36 6.55 -5.11 5.83
N VAL A 37 5.49 -4.95 5.06
CA VAL A 37 4.45 -3.94 5.33
C VAL A 37 3.79 -4.21 6.69
N GLU A 38 3.44 -5.46 6.99
CA GLU A 38 2.85 -5.83 8.30
C GLU A 38 3.80 -5.53 9.47
N LYS A 39 5.07 -5.90 9.35
CA LYS A 39 6.10 -5.59 10.36
C LYS A 39 6.27 -4.08 10.53
N GLY A 40 6.34 -3.34 9.41
CA GLY A 40 6.48 -1.89 9.39
C GLY A 40 5.30 -1.19 10.06
N MET A 41 4.09 -1.62 9.81
CA MET A 41 2.89 -1.08 10.45
C MET A 41 2.92 -1.27 11.96
N ARG A 42 3.30 -2.46 12.44
CA ARG A 42 3.48 -2.69 13.89
C ARG A 42 4.51 -1.75 14.49
N ASN A 43 5.63 -1.57 13.81
CA ASN A 43 6.71 -0.68 14.28
C ASN A 43 6.26 0.79 14.31
N ILE A 44 5.57 1.27 13.26
CA ILE A 44 5.02 2.64 13.23
C ILE A 44 4.12 2.87 14.45
N ILE A 45 3.16 1.99 14.67
CA ILE A 45 2.19 2.14 15.74
C ILE A 45 2.86 2.10 17.11
N GLN A 46 3.79 1.19 17.33
CA GLN A 46 4.55 1.09 18.57
C GLN A 46 5.37 2.36 18.85
N GLU A 47 6.05 2.88 17.85
CA GLU A 47 6.86 4.10 17.96
C GLU A 47 5.98 5.35 18.18
N LEU A 48 4.88 5.48 17.43
CA LEU A 48 3.97 6.62 17.58
C LEU A 48 3.32 6.67 18.97
N ARG A 49 3.04 5.52 19.57
CA ARG A 49 2.48 5.45 20.94
C ARG A 49 3.41 5.97 22.02
N THR A 50 4.71 6.07 21.74
CA THR A 50 5.69 6.67 22.66
C THR A 50 5.80 8.18 22.54
N ASP A 51 5.23 8.76 21.49
CA ASP A 51 5.26 10.19 21.22
C ASP A 51 4.00 10.86 21.76
N PRO A 52 4.10 11.81 22.71
CA PRO A 52 2.92 12.42 23.32
C PRO A 52 2.08 13.23 22.32
N TYR A 53 2.68 13.90 21.36
CA TYR A 53 1.94 14.65 20.33
C TYR A 53 1.13 13.72 19.43
N ALA A 54 1.74 12.62 18.99
CA ALA A 54 1.06 11.64 18.15
C ALA A 54 -0.04 10.92 18.92
N LEU A 55 0.23 10.55 20.17
CA LEU A 55 -0.75 9.85 21.02
C LEU A 55 -2.03 10.67 21.26
N GLU A 56 -1.90 11.98 21.36
CA GLU A 56 -3.03 12.89 21.58
C GLU A 56 -3.81 13.23 20.30
N THR A 57 -3.16 13.24 19.13
CA THR A 57 -3.74 13.77 17.89
C THR A 57 -4.03 12.72 16.84
N VAL A 58 -3.21 11.67 16.73
CA VAL A 58 -3.23 10.74 15.61
C VAL A 58 -4.38 9.73 15.70
N PHE A 59 -5.14 9.66 14.62
CA PHE A 59 -6.10 8.61 14.31
C PHE A 59 -5.62 7.87 13.08
N VAL A 60 -5.76 6.56 13.04
CA VAL A 60 -5.22 5.72 11.96
C VAL A 60 -6.34 4.94 11.29
N SER A 61 -6.31 4.91 9.98
CA SER A 61 -7.13 4.04 9.15
C SER A 61 -6.26 3.27 8.15
N VAL A 62 -6.66 2.06 7.84
CA VAL A 62 -6.06 1.24 6.79
C VAL A 62 -7.11 0.89 5.75
N ILE A 63 -6.83 1.26 4.52
CA ILE A 63 -7.59 0.86 3.33
C ILE A 63 -6.68 -0.02 2.49
N VAL A 64 -7.18 -1.16 2.08
CA VAL A 64 -6.46 -2.07 1.17
C VAL A 64 -7.16 -2.12 -0.18
N PHE A 65 -6.37 -2.30 -1.23
CA PHE A 65 -6.91 -2.46 -2.57
C PHE A 65 -6.11 -3.47 -3.40
N ALA A 66 -6.84 -4.17 -4.21
CA ALA A 66 -6.37 -4.98 -5.32
C ALA A 66 -7.31 -4.66 -6.50
N GLY A 67 -7.99 -5.60 -7.09
CA GLY A 67 -9.05 -5.30 -8.07
C GLY A 67 -10.27 -4.58 -7.49
N LYS A 68 -10.46 -4.70 -6.18
CA LYS A 68 -11.44 -3.95 -5.38
C LYS A 68 -10.76 -3.32 -4.17
N ALA A 69 -11.45 -2.44 -3.50
CA ALA A 69 -10.94 -1.75 -2.31
C ALA A 69 -11.85 -1.95 -1.10
N LYS A 70 -11.26 -1.92 0.08
CA LYS A 70 -11.94 -2.12 1.35
C LYS A 70 -11.31 -1.32 2.46
N VAL A 71 -12.10 -0.70 3.31
CA VAL A 71 -11.64 -0.19 4.60
C VAL A 71 -11.39 -1.37 5.52
N LEU A 72 -10.13 -1.72 5.72
CA LEU A 72 -9.74 -2.86 6.54
C LEU A 72 -9.78 -2.52 8.03
N SER A 73 -9.34 -1.32 8.38
CA SER A 73 -9.45 -0.75 9.72
C SER A 73 -10.03 0.66 9.60
N PRO A 74 -11.20 0.94 10.19
CA PRO A 74 -11.77 2.28 10.20
C PRO A 74 -10.90 3.23 11.01
N LEU A 75 -11.09 4.54 10.80
CA LEU A 75 -10.35 5.59 11.49
C LEU A 75 -10.52 5.44 13.01
N THR A 76 -9.42 5.15 13.69
CA THR A 76 -9.38 4.75 15.09
C THR A 76 -8.29 5.51 15.85
N GLU A 77 -8.55 5.87 17.08
CA GLU A 77 -7.55 6.47 17.97
C GLU A 77 -6.30 5.60 18.05
N LEU A 78 -5.14 6.25 18.02
CA LEU A 78 -3.85 5.55 17.96
C LEU A 78 -3.69 4.49 19.07
N TYR A 79 -4.13 4.77 20.27
CA TYR A 79 -3.97 3.83 21.38
C TYR A 79 -4.89 2.60 21.31
N LYS A 80 -5.97 2.68 20.54
CA LYS A 80 -6.92 1.57 20.29
C LYS A 80 -6.64 0.82 19.00
N PHE A 81 -5.76 1.34 18.15
CA PHE A 81 -5.50 0.77 16.85
C PHE A 81 -4.62 -0.48 16.95
N TYR A 82 -5.06 -1.56 16.31
CA TYR A 82 -4.28 -2.78 16.13
C TYR A 82 -4.02 -2.97 14.65
N PRO A 83 -2.74 -3.08 14.22
CA PRO A 83 -2.43 -3.36 12.81
C PRO A 83 -3.08 -4.68 12.38
N PRO A 84 -3.87 -4.67 11.29
CA PRO A 84 -4.52 -5.87 10.78
C PRO A 84 -3.53 -6.76 10.04
N GLN A 85 -3.91 -8.01 9.81
CA GLN A 85 -3.27 -8.85 8.79
C GLN A 85 -3.77 -8.41 7.42
N PHE A 86 -2.85 -8.33 6.45
CA PHE A 86 -3.19 -7.89 5.10
C PHE A 86 -3.63 -9.07 4.24
N PRO A 87 -4.82 -8.99 3.63
CA PRO A 87 -5.25 -9.95 2.62
C PRO A 87 -4.50 -9.70 1.31
N ILE A 88 -4.61 -10.64 0.38
CA ILE A 88 -4.13 -10.50 -1.01
C ILE A 88 -5.31 -10.66 -1.95
N GLY A 89 -5.33 -9.89 -3.02
CA GLY A 89 -6.34 -9.96 -4.07
C GLY A 89 -5.74 -9.85 -5.47
N GLY A 90 -6.51 -10.21 -6.49
CA GLY A 90 -6.12 -10.10 -7.89
C GLY A 90 -6.50 -8.74 -8.47
N GLY A 91 -5.57 -8.14 -9.21
CA GLY A 91 -5.74 -6.83 -9.84
C GLY A 91 -5.16 -5.68 -9.03
N THR A 92 -5.14 -4.50 -9.63
CA THR A 92 -4.60 -3.25 -9.05
C THR A 92 -5.47 -2.09 -9.51
N SER A 93 -6.63 -1.92 -8.89
CA SER A 93 -7.60 -0.87 -9.24
C SER A 93 -7.36 0.39 -8.43
N LEU A 94 -6.49 1.27 -8.93
CA LEU A 94 -6.16 2.53 -8.26
C LEU A 94 -7.33 3.49 -8.21
N GLY A 95 -8.16 3.52 -9.25
CA GLY A 95 -9.38 4.34 -9.28
C GLY A 95 -10.37 3.94 -8.19
N THR A 96 -10.61 2.64 -8.03
CA THR A 96 -11.46 2.10 -6.95
C THR A 96 -10.88 2.40 -5.57
N ALA A 97 -9.55 2.31 -5.44
CA ALA A 97 -8.86 2.65 -4.19
C ALA A 97 -9.08 4.12 -3.79
N LEU A 98 -8.93 5.04 -4.75
CA LEU A 98 -9.16 6.47 -4.51
C LEU A 98 -10.63 6.77 -4.20
N ASP A 99 -11.56 6.12 -4.87
CA ASP A 99 -13.00 6.28 -4.59
C ASP A 99 -13.33 5.80 -3.17
N CYS A 100 -12.79 4.67 -2.75
CA CYS A 100 -12.94 4.16 -1.38
C CYS A 100 -12.38 5.16 -0.36
N LEU A 101 -11.19 5.69 -0.60
CA LEU A 101 -10.55 6.71 0.24
C LEU A 101 -11.41 7.98 0.33
N MET A 102 -11.84 8.52 -0.80
CA MET A 102 -12.64 9.74 -0.85
C MET A 102 -13.97 9.58 -0.11
N ASN A 103 -14.64 8.45 -0.29
CA ASN A 103 -15.88 8.15 0.41
C ASN A 103 -15.66 8.02 1.93
N ASP A 104 -14.54 7.43 2.36
CA ASP A 104 -14.22 7.33 3.78
C ASP A 104 -13.82 8.68 4.39
N ILE A 105 -13.10 9.51 3.66
CA ILE A 105 -12.82 10.90 4.08
C ILE A 105 -14.13 11.66 4.31
N ASP A 106 -15.07 11.57 3.40
CA ASP A 106 -16.37 12.25 3.54
C ASP A 106 -17.16 11.75 4.76
N LYS A 107 -17.06 10.46 5.07
CA LYS A 107 -17.77 9.81 6.18
C LYS A 107 -17.11 10.04 7.54
N SER A 108 -15.79 9.96 7.61
CA SER A 108 -15.04 9.76 8.86
C SER A 108 -14.25 10.98 9.31
N VAL A 109 -13.83 11.84 8.38
CA VAL A 109 -13.09 13.06 8.70
C VAL A 109 -14.05 14.18 9.04
N LYS A 110 -13.86 14.79 10.20
CA LYS A 110 -14.71 15.87 10.69
C LYS A 110 -14.38 17.17 9.97
N LYS A 111 -15.40 17.80 9.40
CA LYS A 111 -15.30 19.11 8.75
C LYS A 111 -15.42 20.23 9.76
N THR A 112 -14.74 21.36 9.51
CA THR A 112 -14.90 22.59 10.26
C THR A 112 -16.32 23.15 10.05
N THR A 113 -16.99 23.49 11.14
CA THR A 113 -18.30 24.14 11.15
C THR A 113 -18.17 25.53 11.80
N VAL A 114 -19.27 26.30 11.82
CA VAL A 114 -19.32 27.59 12.52
C VAL A 114 -19.03 27.43 14.02
N GLU A 115 -19.43 26.31 14.60
CA GLU A 115 -19.33 26.05 16.04
C GLU A 115 -18.04 25.39 16.47
N MET A 116 -17.37 24.60 15.58
CA MET A 116 -16.23 23.78 15.93
C MET A 116 -15.26 23.62 14.77
N LYS A 117 -13.95 23.71 15.08
CA LYS A 117 -12.90 23.32 14.13
C LYS A 117 -12.94 21.80 13.93
N GLY A 118 -12.90 21.38 12.66
CA GLY A 118 -12.83 19.98 12.29
C GLY A 118 -11.42 19.40 12.46
N ASP A 119 -11.24 18.21 11.90
CA ASP A 119 -9.94 17.55 11.91
C ASP A 119 -8.88 18.35 11.15
N TRP A 120 -7.63 18.13 11.50
CA TRP A 120 -6.50 18.56 10.68
C TRP A 120 -6.57 17.83 9.33
N LYS A 121 -5.93 18.42 8.33
CA LYS A 121 -5.84 17.86 6.98
C LYS A 121 -5.28 16.44 7.06
N PRO A 122 -6.00 15.41 6.61
CA PRO A 122 -5.51 14.04 6.64
C PRO A 122 -4.20 13.88 5.86
N ILE A 123 -3.34 12.99 6.33
CA ILE A 123 -2.20 12.50 5.56
C ILE A 123 -2.54 11.12 5.03
N ILE A 124 -2.35 10.91 3.74
CA ILE A 124 -2.51 9.61 3.10
C ILE A 124 -1.16 9.12 2.59
N PHE A 125 -0.76 7.93 3.03
CA PHE A 125 0.37 7.20 2.46
C PHE A 125 -0.16 6.11 1.53
N LEU A 126 -0.01 6.32 0.24
CA LEU A 126 -0.34 5.33 -0.78
C LEU A 126 0.89 4.49 -1.09
N PHE A 127 0.81 3.18 -0.88
CA PHE A 127 1.85 2.21 -1.22
C PHE A 127 1.39 1.36 -2.39
N THR A 128 2.15 1.37 -3.49
CA THR A 128 1.88 0.54 -4.65
C THR A 128 3.18 0.06 -5.29
N ASP A 129 3.18 -1.18 -5.77
CA ASP A 129 4.32 -1.80 -6.45
C ASP A 129 4.07 -2.05 -7.93
N GLY A 130 2.92 -1.64 -8.47
CA GLY A 130 2.52 -2.01 -9.81
C GLY A 130 1.77 -0.95 -10.61
N MET A 131 1.45 -1.35 -11.82
CA MET A 131 0.61 -0.59 -12.74
C MET A 131 -0.87 -0.80 -12.43
N PRO A 132 -1.71 0.24 -12.51
CA PRO A 132 -3.15 0.05 -12.43
C PRO A 132 -3.66 -0.87 -13.54
N THR A 133 -4.60 -1.75 -13.16
CA THR A 133 -5.34 -2.60 -14.08
C THR A 133 -6.67 -1.98 -14.53
N ASP A 134 -7.05 -0.87 -13.93
CA ASP A 134 -8.22 -0.05 -14.30
C ASP A 134 -7.81 1.26 -14.98
N ASN A 135 -8.79 2.01 -15.44
CA ASN A 135 -8.61 3.40 -15.87
C ASN A 135 -9.00 4.34 -14.71
N PRO A 136 -8.03 4.94 -14.01
CA PRO A 136 -8.30 5.74 -12.83
C PRO A 136 -8.72 7.19 -13.14
N GLN A 137 -8.92 7.57 -14.39
CA GLN A 137 -9.07 8.97 -14.79
C GLN A 137 -10.25 9.68 -14.11
N GLN A 138 -11.39 9.01 -13.97
CA GLN A 138 -12.55 9.63 -13.29
C GLN A 138 -12.27 9.87 -11.80
N ALA A 139 -11.62 8.92 -11.13
CA ALA A 139 -11.23 9.06 -9.73
C ALA A 139 -10.17 10.16 -9.56
N PHE A 140 -9.22 10.26 -10.49
CA PHE A 140 -8.22 11.33 -10.51
C PHE A 140 -8.87 12.70 -10.68
N ASN A 141 -9.83 12.84 -11.57
CA ASN A 141 -10.57 14.08 -11.77
C ASN A 141 -11.33 14.48 -10.50
N ARG A 142 -12.02 13.54 -9.87
CA ARG A 142 -12.72 13.77 -8.60
C ARG A 142 -11.77 14.18 -7.49
N TRP A 143 -10.63 13.49 -7.36
CA TRP A 143 -9.59 13.83 -6.38
C TRP A 143 -9.09 15.26 -6.58
N ASN A 144 -8.66 15.60 -7.79
CA ASN A 144 -8.10 16.92 -8.10
C ASN A 144 -9.12 18.05 -7.93
N ALA A 145 -10.39 17.79 -8.26
CA ALA A 145 -11.45 18.80 -8.15
C ALA A 145 -11.88 19.05 -6.70
N HIS A 146 -11.91 18.04 -5.83
CA HIS A 146 -12.59 18.12 -4.54
C HIS A 146 -11.76 17.73 -3.32
N TYR A 147 -10.62 17.05 -3.48
CA TYR A 147 -9.87 16.48 -2.34
C TYR A 147 -8.41 16.94 -2.27
N LYS A 148 -7.79 17.30 -3.37
CA LYS A 148 -6.36 17.66 -3.42
C LYS A 148 -5.97 18.72 -2.39
N ARG A 149 -6.86 19.68 -2.10
CA ARG A 149 -6.64 20.75 -1.10
C ARG A 149 -7.07 20.35 0.31
N LYS A 150 -7.81 19.27 0.46
CA LYS A 150 -8.38 18.82 1.74
C LYS A 150 -7.56 17.72 2.40
N ALA A 151 -6.59 17.17 1.72
CA ALA A 151 -5.76 16.06 2.20
C ALA A 151 -4.36 16.13 1.61
N ASN A 152 -3.40 15.63 2.36
CA ASN A 152 -2.01 15.49 1.94
C ASN A 152 -1.78 14.06 1.44
N LEU A 153 -1.62 13.89 0.15
CA LEU A 153 -1.35 12.59 -0.45
C LEU A 153 0.14 12.41 -0.72
N VAL A 154 0.72 11.39 -0.13
CA VAL A 154 2.10 10.94 -0.36
C VAL A 154 2.06 9.58 -1.05
N CYS A 155 2.55 9.52 -2.28
CA CYS A 155 2.61 8.28 -3.05
C CYS A 155 3.99 7.66 -2.93
N ILE A 156 4.03 6.38 -2.55
CA ILE A 156 5.25 5.59 -2.43
C ILE A 156 5.21 4.47 -3.48
N SER A 157 6.08 4.58 -4.47
CA SER A 157 6.33 3.53 -5.44
C SER A 157 7.31 2.53 -4.84
N ILE A 158 6.92 1.27 -4.76
CA ILE A 158 7.77 0.18 -4.29
C ILE A 158 8.37 -0.50 -5.52
N GLY A 159 9.68 -0.34 -5.73
CA GLY A 159 10.37 -0.85 -6.92
C GLY A 159 10.07 -0.06 -8.19
N ASP A 160 10.26 -0.69 -9.35
CA ASP A 160 10.31 -0.04 -10.67
C ASP A 160 9.03 -0.22 -11.50
N ASN A 161 8.04 -0.93 -10.97
CA ASN A 161 6.86 -1.34 -11.75
C ASN A 161 5.74 -0.30 -11.79
N THR A 162 5.90 0.83 -11.11
CA THR A 162 4.85 1.84 -10.99
C THR A 162 5.07 2.99 -11.95
N ASP A 163 4.01 3.41 -12.62
CA ASP A 163 4.01 4.65 -13.41
C ASP A 163 3.95 5.88 -12.47
N THR A 164 5.12 6.39 -12.14
CA THR A 164 5.27 7.56 -11.26
C THR A 164 4.77 8.85 -11.90
N LYS A 165 4.82 8.96 -13.23
CA LYS A 165 4.25 10.12 -13.94
C LYS A 165 2.73 10.18 -13.75
N MET A 166 2.07 9.04 -13.77
CA MET A 166 0.64 8.95 -13.49
C MET A 166 0.32 9.37 -12.05
N LEU A 167 1.09 8.92 -11.07
CA LEU A 167 0.93 9.33 -9.66
C LEU A 167 1.15 10.83 -9.47
N GLY A 168 2.02 11.45 -10.25
CA GLY A 168 2.24 12.89 -10.27
C GLY A 168 1.01 13.72 -10.67
N LYS A 169 0.01 13.10 -11.30
CA LYS A 169 -1.27 13.77 -11.61
C LYS A 169 -2.15 14.02 -10.39
N ILE A 170 -1.93 13.31 -9.29
CA ILE A 170 -2.74 13.41 -8.07
C ILE A 170 -1.95 13.87 -6.84
N SER A 171 -0.62 13.86 -6.89
CA SER A 171 0.22 14.27 -5.77
C SER A 171 1.50 14.94 -6.22
N ASP A 172 1.92 15.96 -5.48
CA ASP A 172 3.25 16.58 -5.62
C ASP A 172 4.33 15.82 -4.85
N ASN A 173 3.93 14.87 -3.99
CA ASN A 173 4.82 14.04 -3.19
C ASN A 173 4.79 12.60 -3.70
N VAL A 174 5.61 12.32 -4.69
CA VAL A 174 5.81 10.97 -5.23
C VAL A 174 7.25 10.54 -4.96
N LEU A 175 7.40 9.46 -4.21
CA LEU A 175 8.70 8.91 -3.82
C LEU A 175 8.82 7.47 -4.30
N ARG A 176 10.04 7.03 -4.56
CA ARG A 176 10.35 5.65 -4.94
C ARG A 176 11.26 5.02 -3.92
N LEU A 177 10.87 3.83 -3.45
CA LEU A 177 11.72 2.93 -2.69
C LEU A 177 12.36 1.96 -3.68
N ASN A 178 13.66 2.16 -3.99
CA ASN A 178 14.34 1.40 -5.05
C ASN A 178 14.69 -0.02 -4.62
N ASP A 179 15.17 -0.19 -3.40
CA ASP A 179 15.49 -1.48 -2.81
C ASP A 179 14.32 -1.98 -1.96
N THR A 180 13.87 -3.20 -2.23
CA THR A 180 12.75 -3.87 -1.54
C THR A 180 13.22 -4.88 -0.49
N GLY A 181 14.49 -4.87 -0.11
CA GLY A 181 15.04 -5.69 0.96
C GLY A 181 14.54 -5.25 2.35
N GLU A 182 14.70 -6.14 3.33
CA GLU A 182 14.22 -5.91 4.70
C GLU A 182 14.76 -4.62 5.32
N GLN A 183 16.06 -4.32 5.13
CA GLN A 183 16.68 -3.13 5.70
C GLN A 183 16.13 -1.83 5.08
N SER A 184 15.89 -1.83 3.78
CA SER A 184 15.32 -0.67 3.08
C SER A 184 13.87 -0.42 3.50
N PHE A 185 13.06 -1.45 3.66
CA PHE A 185 11.72 -1.33 4.22
C PHE A 185 11.74 -0.81 5.65
N LYS A 186 12.63 -1.31 6.48
CA LYS A 186 12.78 -0.86 7.87
C LYS A 186 13.15 0.63 7.94
N ALA A 187 14.09 1.08 7.14
CA ALA A 187 14.47 2.49 7.03
C ALA A 187 13.30 3.35 6.52
N PHE A 188 12.57 2.86 5.53
CA PHE A 188 11.40 3.53 5.00
C PHE A 188 10.29 3.71 6.05
N PHE A 189 9.96 2.69 6.80
CA PHE A 189 8.94 2.80 7.85
C PHE A 189 9.36 3.72 9.00
N LYS A 190 10.65 3.80 9.33
CA LYS A 190 11.18 4.83 10.24
C LYS A 190 10.98 6.24 9.69
N TRP A 191 11.18 6.43 8.39
CA TRP A 191 10.93 7.69 7.72
C TRP A 191 9.44 8.09 7.78
N VAL A 192 8.53 7.15 7.55
CA VAL A 192 7.07 7.37 7.72
C VAL A 192 6.75 7.82 9.14
N THR A 193 7.28 7.10 10.13
CA THR A 193 7.09 7.44 11.56
C THR A 193 7.59 8.84 11.86
N ALA A 194 8.78 9.18 11.43
CA ALA A 194 9.37 10.51 11.65
C ALA A 194 8.55 11.63 10.99
N SER A 195 8.03 11.37 9.79
CA SER A 195 7.16 12.32 9.06
C SER A 195 5.83 12.56 9.79
N ILE A 196 5.22 11.52 10.34
CA ILE A 196 4.00 11.63 11.14
C ILE A 196 4.28 12.41 12.44
N LYS A 197 5.35 12.09 13.14
CA LYS A 197 5.75 12.80 14.37
C LYS A 197 5.99 14.28 14.11
N SER A 198 6.74 14.63 13.07
CA SER A 198 7.01 16.01 12.71
C SER A 198 5.74 16.79 12.37
N THR A 199 4.80 16.18 11.67
CA THR A 199 3.52 16.79 11.36
C THR A 199 2.66 16.94 12.61
N SER A 200 2.62 15.96 13.50
CA SER A 200 1.89 16.04 14.78
C SER A 200 2.37 17.21 15.64
N VAL A 201 3.68 17.42 15.74
CA VAL A 201 4.26 18.57 16.44
C VAL A 201 3.86 19.88 15.77
N SER A 202 3.96 19.94 14.44
CA SER A 202 3.65 21.15 13.67
C SER A 202 2.18 21.56 13.79
N VAL A 203 1.23 20.63 13.72
CA VAL A 203 -0.19 20.94 13.89
C VAL A 203 -0.51 21.37 15.32
N THR A 204 0.14 20.81 16.33
CA THR A 204 -0.09 21.11 17.74
C THR A 204 0.53 22.44 18.15
N ASP A 205 1.81 22.69 17.81
CA ASP A 205 2.55 23.86 18.27
C ASP A 205 2.38 25.06 17.36
N MET A 206 2.27 24.86 16.05
CA MET A 206 2.24 25.94 15.04
C MET A 206 0.87 26.16 14.44
N GLY A 207 -0.07 25.24 14.63
CA GLY A 207 -1.42 25.34 14.08
C GLY A 207 -1.49 25.24 12.55
N THR A 208 -0.46 24.68 11.91
CA THR A 208 -0.41 24.45 10.46
C THR A 208 -0.69 23.00 10.13
N ASP A 209 -1.44 22.76 9.05
CA ASP A 209 -1.75 21.42 8.53
C ASP A 209 -0.97 21.07 7.26
N GLU A 210 0.11 21.79 7.02
CA GLU A 210 1.07 21.40 6.00
C GLU A 210 1.87 20.19 6.44
N ILE A 211 2.03 19.23 5.52
CA ILE A 211 2.77 18.02 5.81
C ILE A 211 4.27 18.32 6.03
N GLN A 212 4.83 17.73 7.07
CA GLN A 212 6.25 17.83 7.42
C GLN A 212 6.93 16.49 7.15
N LEU A 213 7.36 16.27 5.90
CA LEU A 213 8.09 15.06 5.55
C LEU A 213 9.50 15.08 6.12
N ALA A 214 9.93 13.95 6.70
CA ALA A 214 11.29 13.78 7.18
C ALA A 214 12.30 13.79 6.01
N SER A 215 13.58 14.02 6.32
CA SER A 215 14.65 13.95 5.32
C SER A 215 14.79 12.53 4.78
N THR A 216 14.95 12.40 3.45
CA THR A 216 15.26 11.13 2.78
C THR A 216 16.76 10.85 2.70
N SER A 217 17.59 11.72 3.26
CA SER A 217 19.05 11.58 3.25
C SER A 217 19.49 10.31 3.97
N GLY A 218 20.33 9.50 3.31
CA GLY A 218 20.87 8.25 3.87
C GLY A 218 19.94 7.05 3.84
N ILE A 219 18.75 7.18 3.23
CA ILE A 219 17.84 6.06 2.99
C ILE A 219 17.61 5.86 1.50
N ASP A 220 17.13 4.68 1.12
CA ASP A 220 16.90 4.28 -0.28
C ASP A 220 15.53 4.73 -0.81
N LEU A 221 15.12 5.92 -0.39
CA LEU A 221 13.88 6.58 -0.77
C LEU A 221 14.21 7.90 -1.46
N GLU A 222 13.80 8.05 -2.71
CA GLU A 222 14.05 9.26 -3.49
C GLU A 222 12.76 9.93 -3.93
N LYS A 223 12.78 11.26 -4.00
CA LYS A 223 11.71 12.03 -4.62
C LYS A 223 11.81 11.89 -6.14
N VAL A 224 10.71 11.48 -6.77
CA VAL A 224 10.65 11.22 -8.21
C VAL A 224 10.31 12.50 -8.97
N ASP A 225 11.00 12.74 -10.09
CA ASP A 225 10.59 13.73 -11.08
C ASP A 225 9.44 13.16 -11.93
N THR A 226 8.22 13.53 -11.59
CA THR A 226 7.00 13.04 -12.25
C THR A 226 6.73 13.65 -13.62
N THR A 227 7.56 14.59 -14.08
CA THR A 227 7.46 15.18 -15.44
C THR A 227 8.08 14.26 -16.49
N LYS A 228 8.96 13.34 -16.08
CA LYS A 228 9.66 12.41 -16.97
C LYS A 228 8.84 11.14 -17.17
N ASP A 229 8.89 10.61 -18.40
CA ASP A 229 8.38 9.27 -18.69
C ASP A 229 9.20 8.23 -17.92
N CYS A 230 8.52 7.26 -17.35
CA CYS A 230 9.16 6.14 -16.68
C CYS A 230 9.05 4.87 -17.54
N ILE A 231 10.11 4.07 -17.52
CA ILE A 231 10.08 2.72 -18.06
C ILE A 231 9.53 1.82 -16.97
N VAL A 232 8.39 1.19 -17.24
CA VAL A 232 7.78 0.24 -16.30
C VAL A 232 8.27 -1.16 -16.67
N ASP A 233 8.96 -1.80 -15.71
CA ASP A 233 9.43 -3.16 -15.84
C ASP A 233 8.51 -4.12 -15.06
N GLU A 234 8.01 -5.14 -15.74
CA GLU A 234 7.28 -6.23 -15.10
C GLU A 234 8.25 -7.20 -14.44
N ASN A 235 8.49 -7.03 -13.13
CA ASN A 235 9.48 -7.78 -12.38
C ASN A 235 8.97 -9.11 -11.85
N PHE A 236 7.66 -9.33 -11.85
CA PHE A 236 7.05 -10.51 -11.27
C PHE A 236 5.99 -11.10 -12.18
N VAL A 237 5.89 -12.43 -12.13
CA VAL A 237 4.77 -13.21 -12.63
C VAL A 237 4.16 -13.96 -11.46
N VAL A 238 2.87 -13.81 -11.25
CA VAL A 238 2.14 -14.49 -10.19
C VAL A 238 1.01 -15.31 -10.79
N LEU A 239 1.00 -16.60 -10.49
CA LEU A 239 -0.01 -17.54 -10.96
C LEU A 239 -0.89 -17.98 -9.81
N LEU A 240 -2.18 -18.12 -10.06
CA LEU A 240 -3.13 -18.70 -9.12
C LEU A 240 -3.13 -20.23 -9.28
N GLY A 241 -2.77 -20.92 -8.22
CA GLY A 241 -2.83 -22.37 -8.13
C GLY A 241 -3.98 -22.85 -7.24
N LYS A 242 -4.35 -24.10 -7.42
CA LYS A 242 -5.34 -24.78 -6.59
C LYS A 242 -4.81 -26.14 -6.15
N CYS A 243 -4.82 -26.39 -4.84
CA CYS A 243 -4.40 -27.67 -4.30
C CYS A 243 -5.37 -28.79 -4.73
N SER A 244 -4.84 -29.85 -5.34
CA SER A 244 -5.66 -30.98 -5.78
C SER A 244 -6.31 -31.75 -4.62
N ASN A 245 -5.67 -31.76 -3.45
CA ASN A 245 -6.13 -32.47 -2.26
C ASN A 245 -7.10 -31.63 -1.42
N THR A 246 -6.69 -30.43 -1.02
CA THR A 246 -7.47 -29.58 -0.11
C THR A 246 -8.42 -28.63 -0.82
N LYS A 247 -8.27 -28.47 -2.14
CA LYS A 247 -9.00 -27.50 -2.98
C LYS A 247 -8.76 -26.04 -2.63
N LYS A 248 -7.84 -25.76 -1.70
CA LYS A 248 -7.46 -24.39 -1.32
C LYS A 248 -6.62 -23.73 -2.41
N LYS A 249 -6.80 -22.44 -2.58
CA LYS A 249 -6.03 -21.60 -3.50
C LYS A 249 -4.70 -21.17 -2.89
N TYR A 250 -3.71 -20.98 -3.75
CA TYR A 250 -2.41 -20.41 -3.40
C TYR A 250 -1.84 -19.64 -4.58
N LEU A 251 -0.88 -18.77 -4.32
CA LEU A 251 -0.19 -18.01 -5.35
C LEU A 251 1.22 -18.54 -5.53
N ILE A 252 1.64 -18.60 -6.80
CA ILE A 252 2.99 -18.99 -7.20
C ILE A 252 3.66 -17.76 -7.79
N LYS A 253 4.73 -17.30 -7.15
CA LYS A 253 5.43 -16.08 -7.53
C LYS A 253 6.76 -16.40 -8.20
N TYR A 254 7.00 -15.79 -9.35
CA TYR A 254 8.24 -15.81 -10.10
C TYR A 254 8.80 -14.40 -10.22
N ALA A 255 10.12 -14.26 -10.12
CA ALA A 255 10.82 -12.99 -10.28
C ALA A 255 11.61 -12.97 -11.57
N LYS A 256 11.60 -11.85 -12.26
CA LYS A 256 12.36 -11.58 -13.49
C LYS A 256 13.83 -11.75 -13.26
N ARG A 257 14.47 -12.46 -14.19
CA ARG A 257 15.92 -12.62 -14.26
C ARG A 257 16.39 -12.34 -15.68
N ILE A 258 17.40 -11.51 -15.81
CA ILE A 258 18.12 -11.32 -17.08
C ILE A 258 19.30 -12.28 -17.08
N GLY A 259 19.35 -13.20 -18.02
CA GLY A 259 20.38 -14.22 -18.08
C GLY A 259 20.65 -14.72 -19.49
N LYS A 260 21.59 -15.65 -19.64
CA LYS A 260 21.86 -16.30 -20.90
C LYS A 260 20.69 -17.22 -21.25
N ILE A 261 20.31 -17.22 -22.53
CA ILE A 261 19.24 -18.11 -22.99
C ILE A 261 19.77 -19.55 -22.99
N PRO A 262 19.08 -20.52 -22.34
CA PRO A 262 19.47 -21.91 -22.37
C PRO A 262 19.64 -22.44 -23.82
N GLY A 263 20.78 -23.05 -24.11
CA GLY A 263 21.14 -23.54 -25.45
C GLY A 263 21.82 -22.54 -26.33
N LEU A 264 21.91 -21.27 -25.92
CA LEU A 264 22.57 -20.19 -26.66
C LEU A 264 23.68 -19.49 -25.85
N GLU A 265 24.18 -20.17 -24.81
CA GLU A 265 25.16 -19.61 -23.87
C GLU A 265 26.45 -19.13 -24.55
N GLN A 266 26.82 -19.73 -25.68
CA GLN A 266 28.02 -19.38 -26.43
C GLN A 266 27.86 -18.12 -27.27
N LEU A 267 26.65 -17.64 -27.52
CA LEU A 267 26.35 -16.51 -28.39
C LEU A 267 26.19 -15.18 -27.61
N ASP A 268 26.40 -15.17 -26.31
CA ASP A 268 26.26 -14.00 -25.44
C ASP A 268 24.89 -13.28 -25.60
N VAL A 269 23.87 -14.03 -25.99
CA VAL A 269 22.49 -13.54 -26.11
C VAL A 269 21.82 -13.61 -24.75
N LYS A 270 21.37 -12.46 -24.24
CA LYS A 270 20.62 -12.37 -22.99
C LYS A 270 19.12 -12.46 -23.25
N GLY A 271 18.45 -13.35 -22.53
CA GLY A 271 17.00 -13.47 -22.54
C GLY A 271 16.40 -13.09 -21.18
N ILE A 272 15.09 -12.86 -21.17
CA ILE A 272 14.33 -12.62 -19.96
C ILE A 272 13.65 -13.94 -19.58
N ASP A 273 13.93 -14.43 -18.39
CA ASP A 273 13.21 -15.52 -17.76
C ASP A 273 12.72 -15.13 -16.35
N TYR A 274 11.89 -15.98 -15.77
CA TYR A 274 11.31 -15.76 -14.45
C TYR A 274 11.61 -16.95 -13.56
N LYS A 275 12.31 -16.71 -12.47
CA LYS A 275 12.72 -17.75 -11.51
C LYS A 275 11.73 -17.82 -10.36
N LEU A 276 11.37 -19.03 -9.96
CA LEU A 276 10.51 -19.28 -8.81
C LEU A 276 11.04 -18.60 -7.54
N VAL A 277 10.19 -17.78 -6.93
CA VAL A 277 10.41 -17.18 -5.61
C VAL A 277 9.79 -18.04 -4.52
N GLY A 278 8.57 -18.49 -4.73
CA GLY A 278 7.86 -19.34 -3.79
C GLY A 278 6.40 -19.55 -4.14
N ALA A 279 5.75 -20.38 -3.34
CA ALA A 279 4.32 -20.59 -3.37
C ALA A 279 3.74 -20.24 -2.00
N TYR A 280 2.66 -19.46 -1.99
CA TYR A 280 2.12 -18.85 -0.79
C TYR A 280 0.63 -19.16 -0.65
N PRO A 281 0.20 -19.70 0.49
CA PRO A 281 -1.22 -19.89 0.75
C PRO A 281 -1.91 -18.53 0.89
N ILE A 282 -3.16 -18.47 0.45
CA ILE A 282 -4.00 -17.27 0.59
C ILE A 282 -5.32 -17.66 1.27
N ASP A 283 -5.96 -16.69 1.87
CA ASP A 283 -7.34 -16.81 2.31
C ASP A 283 -8.27 -16.68 1.10
N ASP A 284 -8.96 -17.77 0.73
CA ASP A 284 -9.79 -17.83 -0.48
C ASP A 284 -10.90 -16.80 -0.47
N LYS A 285 -11.55 -16.59 0.67
CA LYS A 285 -12.65 -15.64 0.81
C LYS A 285 -12.16 -14.20 0.66
N ALA A 286 -11.08 -13.84 1.32
CA ALA A 286 -10.49 -12.51 1.23
C ALA A 286 -9.96 -12.23 -0.17
N TYR A 287 -9.36 -13.23 -0.81
CA TYR A 287 -8.88 -13.11 -2.20
C TYR A 287 -10.04 -12.86 -3.17
N GLU A 288 -11.13 -13.59 -3.08
CA GLU A 288 -12.31 -13.39 -3.92
C GLU A 288 -12.97 -12.03 -3.67
N GLU A 289 -13.05 -11.58 -2.42
CA GLU A 289 -13.63 -10.29 -2.04
C GLU A 289 -12.87 -9.12 -2.67
N LEU A 290 -11.54 -9.20 -2.80
CA LEU A 290 -10.68 -8.14 -3.31
C LEU A 290 -10.30 -8.29 -4.78
N SER A 291 -10.62 -9.39 -5.43
CA SER A 291 -10.28 -9.64 -6.83
C SER A 291 -11.35 -9.12 -7.78
N ASP A 292 -10.92 -8.57 -8.91
CA ASP A 292 -11.82 -8.08 -9.96
C ASP A 292 -12.23 -9.16 -10.97
N GLY A 293 -11.69 -10.36 -10.85
CA GLY A 293 -11.98 -11.49 -11.75
C GLY A 293 -11.41 -11.34 -13.16
N LYS A 294 -10.57 -10.31 -13.39
CA LYS A 294 -9.94 -10.07 -14.68
C LYS A 294 -8.59 -10.77 -14.73
N SER A 295 -8.45 -11.76 -15.62
CA SER A 295 -7.16 -12.35 -15.96
C SER A 295 -6.63 -11.64 -17.20
N ASN A 296 -5.52 -10.93 -17.09
CA ASN A 296 -5.02 -10.06 -18.15
C ASN A 296 -3.67 -10.48 -18.75
N ARG A 297 -3.17 -11.71 -18.47
CA ARG A 297 -1.84 -12.08 -18.95
C ARG A 297 -1.81 -13.37 -19.71
N ASN A 298 -1.30 -13.27 -20.94
CA ASN A 298 -0.71 -14.39 -21.65
C ASN A 298 0.75 -14.52 -21.24
N ILE A 299 1.09 -15.60 -20.55
CA ILE A 299 2.44 -15.90 -20.10
C ILE A 299 2.99 -17.05 -20.93
N ASN A 300 4.22 -16.86 -21.45
CA ASN A 300 4.95 -17.98 -22.02
C ASN A 300 5.49 -18.84 -20.86
N THR A 301 4.90 -20.02 -20.67
CA THR A 301 5.29 -20.96 -19.62
C THR A 301 6.73 -21.47 -19.76
N MET A 302 7.27 -21.42 -20.96
CA MET A 302 8.68 -21.77 -21.24
C MET A 302 9.68 -20.82 -20.56
N SER A 303 9.23 -19.60 -20.23
CA SER A 303 10.06 -18.60 -19.51
C SER A 303 10.05 -18.79 -17.99
N LEU A 304 9.26 -19.71 -17.45
CA LEU A 304 9.15 -19.95 -16.02
C LEU A 304 10.15 -21.03 -15.60
N ILE A 305 11.02 -20.70 -14.64
CA ILE A 305 12.05 -21.61 -14.13
C ILE A 305 11.76 -21.97 -12.68
N GLY A 306 11.65 -23.26 -12.42
CA GLY A 306 11.40 -23.81 -11.11
C GLY A 306 9.97 -24.34 -10.95
N VAL A 307 9.84 -25.43 -10.22
CA VAL A 307 8.58 -26.10 -9.93
C VAL A 307 8.25 -25.88 -8.45
N PRO A 308 7.08 -25.30 -8.16
CA PRO A 308 6.70 -25.03 -6.78
C PRO A 308 6.30 -26.30 -6.05
N THR A 309 6.49 -26.29 -4.74
CA THR A 309 5.85 -27.23 -3.82
C THR A 309 4.50 -26.63 -3.40
N CYS A 310 3.44 -27.44 -3.42
CA CYS A 310 2.13 -26.99 -2.95
C CYS A 310 2.19 -26.61 -1.46
N PRO A 311 1.89 -25.36 -1.08
CA PRO A 311 1.99 -24.93 0.31
C PRO A 311 0.87 -25.49 1.20
N CYS A 312 -0.17 -26.09 0.59
CA CYS A 312 -1.32 -26.63 1.32
C CYS A 312 -1.17 -28.12 1.68
N CYS A 313 -0.47 -28.92 0.85
CA CYS A 313 -0.32 -30.36 1.09
C CYS A 313 1.11 -30.89 0.90
N GLY A 314 2.06 -30.02 0.52
CA GLY A 314 3.47 -30.41 0.31
C GLY A 314 3.74 -31.20 -0.97
N ASN A 315 2.76 -31.39 -1.84
CA ASN A 315 2.94 -32.15 -3.08
C ASN A 315 3.79 -31.36 -4.08
N GLN A 316 4.80 -32.00 -4.68
CA GLN A 316 5.75 -31.37 -5.61
C GLN A 316 5.32 -31.49 -7.08
N PHE A 317 4.17 -32.10 -7.37
CA PHE A 317 3.77 -32.37 -8.74
C PHE A 317 3.11 -31.17 -9.43
N GLY A 318 3.71 -30.85 -10.53
CA GLY A 318 3.27 -30.20 -11.76
C GLY A 318 2.26 -29.06 -11.65
N VAL A 319 2.72 -27.87 -11.98
CA VAL A 319 1.83 -26.79 -12.40
C VAL A 319 1.23 -27.18 -13.74
N VAL A 320 -0.06 -27.47 -13.79
CA VAL A 320 -0.81 -27.54 -15.04
C VAL A 320 -1.35 -26.14 -15.31
N VAL A 321 -0.81 -25.46 -16.31
CA VAL A 321 -1.31 -24.17 -16.78
C VAL A 321 -2.44 -24.43 -17.77
N CYS A 322 -3.63 -23.90 -17.48
CA CYS A 322 -4.74 -24.00 -18.41
C CYS A 322 -4.51 -23.08 -19.60
N GLU A 323 -4.56 -23.62 -20.82
CA GLU A 323 -4.48 -22.85 -22.06
C GLU A 323 -5.75 -22.01 -22.33
N CYS A 324 -6.79 -22.22 -21.54
CA CYS A 324 -8.07 -21.52 -21.71
C CYS A 324 -8.13 -20.10 -21.14
N GLY A 325 -7.06 -19.63 -20.51
CA GLY A 325 -6.98 -18.28 -19.93
C GLY A 325 -7.82 -18.04 -18.68
N ASN A 326 -8.30 -19.11 -18.04
CA ASN A 326 -9.03 -19.05 -16.77
C ASN A 326 -8.17 -19.52 -15.60
#